data_0e8f0debd7bf5714b3e654a78e962462
#
_entry.id   0e8f0debd7bf5714b3e654a78e962462
#
_cell.length_a   1.000
_cell.length_b   1.000
_cell.length_c   1.000
_cell.angle_alpha   90.00
_cell.angle_beta   90.00
_cell.angle_gamma   90.00
#
_symmetry.space_group_name_H-M   'P 1'
#
loop_
_entity.id
_entity.type
_entity.pdbx_description
1 polymer ?
#
loop_
_entity_poly.entity_id
_entity_poly.type
_entity_poly.pdbx_seq_one_letter_code
_entity_poly.pdbx_strand_id
1 'polypeptide(L)'
;MIQRDRLVNDFEAMSKLTAPGEGINRLAFTDADWAGRQYIMDRMVDAGLTVETDGFGNVIGYKLGKNPELPVVMVGSHTDSVPNGGNYDGVVGVLSAIEAVRSMIDDGFEHDHTIAVVDFMCEESSRFGAATLGSKAMRGELTLQDLQRLVDKQGVSLYDALKGRNLNPDAIEHM
;
A
#
# COMPACT_ATOMS: atom_id res chain seq x y z
N MET A 1 0.55 -20.21 -13.50
CA MET A 1 0.84 -20.94 -12.21
C MET A 1 1.76 -20.07 -11.34
N ILE A 2 1.53 -20.00 -10.01
CA ILE A 2 2.35 -19.20 -9.07
C ILE A 2 3.84 -19.52 -9.21
N GLN A 3 4.67 -18.49 -9.37
CA GLN A 3 6.12 -18.60 -9.53
C GLN A 3 6.79 -18.35 -8.16
N ARG A 4 7.07 -19.44 -7.44
CA ARG A 4 7.61 -19.39 -6.08
C ARG A 4 8.89 -18.52 -5.99
N ASP A 5 9.81 -18.68 -6.92
CA ASP A 5 11.11 -17.99 -6.87
C ASP A 5 10.95 -16.47 -7.10
N ARG A 6 9.99 -16.08 -7.96
CA ARG A 6 9.64 -14.66 -8.18
C ARG A 6 9.11 -14.03 -6.89
N LEU A 7 8.19 -14.72 -6.19
CA LEU A 7 7.63 -14.26 -4.92
C LEU A 7 8.70 -14.20 -3.81
N VAL A 8 9.57 -15.19 -3.70
CA VAL A 8 10.67 -15.19 -2.73
C VAL A 8 11.63 -14.02 -2.97
N ASN A 9 12.01 -13.76 -4.22
CA ASN A 9 12.86 -12.63 -4.58
C ASN A 9 12.21 -11.28 -4.21
N ASP A 10 10.90 -11.14 -4.41
CA ASP A 10 10.17 -9.93 -4.02
C ASP A 10 10.18 -9.74 -2.49
N PHE A 11 10.00 -10.81 -1.69
CA PHE A 11 10.14 -10.74 -0.22
C PHE A 11 11.55 -10.37 0.23
N GLU A 12 12.58 -10.96 -0.36
CA GLU A 12 13.98 -10.65 -0.05
C GLU A 12 14.33 -9.20 -0.39
N ALA A 13 13.80 -8.67 -1.48
CA ALA A 13 13.99 -7.28 -1.85
C ALA A 13 13.31 -6.33 -0.86
N MET A 14 12.02 -6.59 -0.54
CA MET A 14 11.26 -5.80 0.43
C MET A 14 11.90 -5.80 1.83
N SER A 15 12.48 -6.92 2.26
CA SER A 15 13.13 -7.01 3.58
C SER A 15 14.33 -6.08 3.74
N LYS A 16 14.94 -5.64 2.64
CA LYS A 16 16.09 -4.71 2.63
C LYS A 16 15.66 -3.24 2.66
N LEU A 17 14.38 -2.95 2.37
CA LEU A 17 13.81 -1.61 2.36
C LEU A 17 13.28 -1.27 3.77
N THR A 18 14.20 -0.98 4.66
CA THR A 18 13.95 -0.73 6.10
C THR A 18 14.90 0.33 6.62
N ALA A 19 14.49 1.12 7.61
CA ALA A 19 15.40 1.97 8.37
C ALA A 19 16.32 1.10 9.27
N PRO A 20 17.50 1.62 9.71
CA PRO A 20 18.40 0.90 10.60
C PRO A 20 17.71 0.44 11.89
N GLY A 21 18.09 -0.76 12.38
CA GLY A 21 17.55 -1.34 13.61
C GLY A 21 17.42 -2.85 13.52
N GLU A 22 16.83 -3.46 14.54
CA GLU A 22 16.43 -4.86 14.50
C GLU A 22 15.09 -4.99 13.74
N GLY A 23 14.87 -6.11 13.06
CA GLY A 23 13.63 -6.36 12.31
C GLY A 23 13.36 -5.35 11.20
N ILE A 24 12.09 -5.17 10.86
CA ILE A 24 11.64 -4.20 9.87
C ILE A 24 11.20 -2.90 10.55
N ASN A 25 11.76 -1.78 10.09
CA ASN A 25 11.45 -0.43 10.56
C ASN A 25 11.00 0.43 9.36
N ARG A 26 9.77 0.22 8.92
CA ARG A 26 9.13 0.89 7.79
C ARG A 26 7.88 1.62 8.26
N LEU A 27 8.09 2.58 9.16
CA LEU A 27 6.99 3.39 9.68
C LEU A 27 6.34 4.22 8.56
N ALA A 28 5.03 4.28 8.57
CA ALA A 28 4.24 5.00 7.58
C ALA A 28 4.76 6.43 7.33
N PHE A 29 4.80 6.85 6.06
CA PHE A 29 5.30 8.14 5.58
C PHE A 29 6.79 8.43 5.84
N THR A 30 7.60 7.45 6.26
CA THR A 30 9.07 7.61 6.31
C THR A 30 9.71 7.35 4.95
N ASP A 31 11.01 7.64 4.82
CA ASP A 31 11.74 7.34 3.58
C ASP A 31 11.81 5.83 3.30
N ALA A 32 11.91 5.01 4.35
CA ALA A 32 11.88 3.56 4.22
C ALA A 32 10.53 3.06 3.71
N ASP A 33 9.42 3.62 4.21
CA ASP A 33 8.07 3.32 3.73
C ASP A 33 7.91 3.75 2.26
N TRP A 34 8.37 4.96 1.92
CA TRP A 34 8.28 5.46 0.55
C TRP A 34 9.08 4.62 -0.44
N ALA A 35 10.28 4.16 -0.04
CA ALA A 35 11.08 3.23 -0.84
C ALA A 35 10.38 1.87 -1.03
N GLY A 36 9.74 1.35 0.04
CA GLY A 36 8.94 0.13 -0.03
C GLY A 36 7.77 0.26 -0.99
N ARG A 37 7.03 1.36 -0.91
CA ARG A 37 5.88 1.64 -1.81
C ARG A 37 6.31 1.81 -3.25
N GLN A 38 7.43 2.50 -3.50
CA GLN A 38 7.97 2.60 -4.86
C GLN A 38 8.29 1.21 -5.42
N TYR A 39 8.90 0.34 -4.62
CA TYR A 39 9.16 -1.05 -5.03
C TYR A 39 7.84 -1.78 -5.39
N ILE A 40 6.80 -1.63 -4.57
CA ILE A 40 5.48 -2.23 -4.85
C ILE A 40 4.88 -1.69 -6.15
N MET A 41 4.93 -0.37 -6.37
CA MET A 41 4.47 0.25 -7.61
C MET A 41 5.20 -0.34 -8.84
N ASP A 42 6.54 -0.47 -8.76
CA ASP A 42 7.34 -1.07 -9.83
C ASP A 42 6.93 -2.53 -10.08
N ARG A 43 6.68 -3.30 -9.03
CA ARG A 43 6.21 -4.71 -9.18
C ARG A 43 4.81 -4.81 -9.77
N MET A 44 3.90 -3.88 -9.42
CA MET A 44 2.58 -3.81 -10.05
C MET A 44 2.68 -3.47 -11.55
N VAL A 45 3.52 -2.50 -11.92
CA VAL A 45 3.77 -2.14 -13.33
C VAL A 45 4.36 -3.31 -14.10
N ASP A 46 5.39 -3.98 -13.55
CA ASP A 46 6.00 -5.17 -14.15
C ASP A 46 5.03 -6.35 -14.29
N ALA A 47 4.03 -6.41 -13.41
CA ALA A 47 2.94 -7.36 -13.49
C ALA A 47 1.87 -6.99 -14.53
N GLY A 48 2.00 -5.85 -15.23
CA GLY A 48 1.05 -5.39 -16.24
C GLY A 48 -0.21 -4.75 -15.69
N LEU A 49 -0.14 -4.18 -14.47
CA LEU A 49 -1.22 -3.38 -13.90
C LEU A 49 -1.02 -1.89 -14.23
N THR A 50 -2.12 -1.17 -14.36
CA THR A 50 -2.12 0.30 -14.36
C THR A 50 -2.12 0.77 -12.90
N VAL A 51 -1.11 1.55 -12.51
CA VAL A 51 -0.88 1.93 -11.11
C VAL A 51 -1.24 3.38 -10.89
N GLU A 52 -1.94 3.66 -9.80
CA GLU A 52 -2.22 5.01 -9.32
C GLU A 52 -1.99 5.10 -7.80
N THR A 53 -1.83 6.31 -7.32
CA THR A 53 -1.80 6.64 -5.88
C THR A 53 -2.93 7.60 -5.59
N ASP A 54 -3.77 7.27 -4.60
CA ASP A 54 -4.84 8.17 -4.18
C ASP A 54 -4.32 9.37 -3.36
N GLY A 55 -5.21 10.29 -3.01
CA GLY A 55 -4.85 11.50 -2.27
C GLY A 55 -4.29 11.26 -0.87
N PHE A 56 -4.51 10.08 -0.28
CA PHE A 56 -3.96 9.67 1.03
C PHE A 56 -2.65 8.91 0.91
N GLY A 57 -2.31 8.43 -0.27
CA GLY A 57 -1.08 7.67 -0.52
C GLY A 57 -1.29 6.16 -0.58
N ASN A 58 -2.54 5.66 -0.64
CA ASN A 58 -2.77 4.26 -0.99
C ASN A 58 -2.31 4.02 -2.42
N VAL A 59 -1.57 2.94 -2.66
CA VAL A 59 -1.14 2.52 -3.99
C VAL A 59 -2.10 1.46 -4.50
N ILE A 60 -2.64 1.65 -5.70
CA ILE A 60 -3.64 0.76 -6.29
C ILE A 60 -3.23 0.41 -7.71
N GLY A 61 -3.08 -0.87 -7.98
CA GLY A 61 -2.79 -1.41 -9.31
C GLY A 61 -4.00 -2.12 -9.89
N TYR A 62 -4.45 -1.71 -11.08
CA TYR A 62 -5.64 -2.24 -11.74
C TYR A 62 -5.28 -3.16 -12.91
N LYS A 63 -5.94 -4.32 -12.98
CA LYS A 63 -6.07 -5.14 -14.18
C LYS A 63 -7.50 -5.09 -14.65
N LEU A 64 -7.74 -4.41 -15.76
CA LEU A 64 -9.08 -4.25 -16.32
C LEU A 64 -9.68 -5.62 -16.73
N GLY A 65 -10.93 -5.84 -16.32
CA GLY A 65 -11.75 -6.93 -16.78
C GLY A 65 -12.40 -6.66 -18.14
N LYS A 66 -13.08 -7.66 -18.70
CA LYS A 66 -13.82 -7.51 -19.96
C LYS A 66 -15.04 -6.59 -19.83
N ASN A 67 -15.59 -6.49 -18.63
CA ASN A 67 -16.77 -5.65 -18.36
C ASN A 67 -16.47 -4.66 -17.23
N PRO A 68 -16.03 -3.43 -17.56
CA PRO A 68 -15.67 -2.43 -16.56
C PRO A 68 -16.85 -1.92 -15.71
N GLU A 69 -18.10 -2.21 -16.11
CA GLU A 69 -19.30 -1.84 -15.35
C GLU A 69 -19.55 -2.77 -14.15
N LEU A 70 -18.88 -3.91 -14.10
CA LEU A 70 -18.99 -4.81 -12.95
C LEU A 70 -18.19 -4.27 -11.75
N PRO A 71 -18.63 -4.59 -10.52
CA PRO A 71 -17.91 -4.20 -9.32
C PRO A 71 -16.44 -4.66 -9.35
N VAL A 72 -15.54 -3.80 -8.90
CA VAL A 72 -14.11 -4.14 -8.78
C VAL A 72 -13.89 -5.19 -7.70
N VAL A 73 -13.07 -6.19 -7.98
CA VAL A 73 -12.58 -7.16 -6.99
C VAL A 73 -11.25 -6.65 -6.45
N MET A 74 -11.24 -6.19 -5.20
CA MET A 74 -10.04 -5.64 -4.55
C MET A 74 -9.40 -6.66 -3.62
N VAL A 75 -8.08 -6.78 -3.69
CA VAL A 75 -7.25 -7.65 -2.84
C VAL A 75 -5.95 -6.93 -2.50
N GLY A 76 -5.44 -7.12 -1.30
CA GLY A 76 -4.17 -6.54 -0.87
C GLY A 76 -4.06 -6.46 0.64
N SER A 77 -3.15 -5.64 1.11
CA SER A 77 -2.87 -5.38 2.52
C SER A 77 -2.10 -4.06 2.64
N HIS A 78 -1.00 -4.04 3.42
CA HIS A 78 -0.13 -2.88 3.66
C HIS A 78 1.34 -3.28 3.60
N THR A 79 2.23 -2.29 3.53
CA THR A 79 3.68 -2.51 3.59
C THR A 79 4.36 -1.71 4.69
N ASP A 80 3.69 -0.77 5.35
CA ASP A 80 4.20 -0.16 6.56
C ASP A 80 4.29 -1.17 7.71
N SER A 81 5.16 -0.93 8.68
CA SER A 81 5.40 -1.84 9.80
C SER A 81 5.41 -1.10 11.14
N VAL A 82 5.21 -1.85 12.21
CA VAL A 82 5.61 -1.42 13.55
C VAL A 82 7.14 -1.32 13.66
N PRO A 83 7.71 -0.61 14.66
CA PRO A 83 9.15 -0.69 14.95
C PRO A 83 9.57 -2.12 15.28
N ASN A 84 10.70 -2.56 14.72
CA ASN A 84 11.22 -3.93 14.88
C ASN A 84 10.20 -5.01 14.43
N GLY A 85 9.42 -4.70 13.40
CA GLY A 85 8.37 -5.57 12.89
C GLY A 85 8.90 -6.82 12.19
N GLY A 86 7.97 -7.72 11.86
CA GLY A 86 8.26 -8.93 11.08
C GLY A 86 8.37 -8.64 9.58
N ASN A 87 9.05 -9.52 8.85
CA ASN A 87 9.25 -9.39 7.40
C ASN A 87 7.98 -9.60 6.57
N TYR A 88 6.95 -10.22 7.14
CA TYR A 88 5.83 -10.74 6.36
C TYR A 88 4.50 -10.05 6.67
N ASP A 89 4.41 -9.40 7.84
CA ASP A 89 3.19 -8.71 8.24
C ASP A 89 2.80 -7.65 7.20
N GLY A 90 1.56 -7.71 6.76
CA GLY A 90 1.03 -6.91 5.66
C GLY A 90 1.64 -7.22 4.29
N VAL A 91 2.98 -7.26 4.19
CA VAL A 91 3.74 -7.49 2.96
C VAL A 91 3.32 -8.77 2.23
N VAL A 92 3.00 -9.84 2.99
CA VAL A 92 2.55 -11.10 2.38
C VAL A 92 1.26 -10.91 1.58
N GLY A 93 0.32 -10.11 2.08
CA GLY A 93 -0.95 -9.84 1.40
C GLY A 93 -0.74 -9.09 0.07
N VAL A 94 0.12 -8.06 0.08
CA VAL A 94 0.39 -7.25 -1.12
C VAL A 94 1.15 -8.05 -2.18
N LEU A 95 2.28 -8.65 -1.81
CA LEU A 95 3.12 -9.39 -2.78
C LEU A 95 2.43 -10.64 -3.31
N SER A 96 1.66 -11.36 -2.47
CA SER A 96 0.88 -12.52 -2.94
C SER A 96 -0.24 -12.11 -3.89
N ALA A 97 -0.87 -10.95 -3.68
CA ALA A 97 -1.88 -10.43 -4.59
C ALA A 97 -1.26 -10.07 -5.95
N ILE A 98 -0.10 -9.39 -5.96
CA ILE A 98 0.64 -9.07 -7.19
C ILE A 98 1.02 -10.36 -7.92
N GLU A 99 1.57 -11.36 -7.22
CA GLU A 99 1.96 -12.62 -7.85
C GLU A 99 0.75 -13.42 -8.38
N ALA A 100 -0.39 -13.37 -7.69
CA ALA A 100 -1.60 -13.99 -8.19
C ALA A 100 -2.04 -13.38 -9.53
N VAL A 101 -2.06 -12.04 -9.63
CA VAL A 101 -2.42 -11.34 -10.87
C VAL A 101 -1.38 -11.63 -11.97
N ARG A 102 -0.06 -11.60 -11.66
CA ARG A 102 0.98 -12.01 -12.61
C ARG A 102 0.73 -13.39 -13.18
N SER A 103 0.45 -14.35 -12.30
CA SER A 103 0.20 -15.74 -12.72
C SER A 103 -1.06 -15.87 -13.58
N MET A 104 -2.11 -15.10 -13.28
CA MET A 104 -3.31 -15.05 -14.13
C MET A 104 -2.97 -14.52 -15.53
N ILE A 105 -2.16 -13.47 -15.61
CA ILE A 105 -1.73 -12.89 -16.89
C ILE A 105 -0.83 -13.87 -17.66
N ASP A 106 0.15 -14.48 -16.99
CA ASP A 106 1.06 -15.47 -17.57
C ASP A 106 0.30 -16.68 -18.14
N ASP A 107 -0.78 -17.09 -17.49
CA ASP A 107 -1.64 -18.21 -17.92
C ASP A 107 -2.71 -17.78 -18.94
N GLY A 108 -2.76 -16.50 -19.34
CA GLY A 108 -3.77 -15.97 -20.27
C GLY A 108 -5.20 -16.02 -19.72
N PHE A 109 -5.35 -16.00 -18.39
CA PHE A 109 -6.65 -16.06 -17.75
C PHE A 109 -7.47 -14.79 -18.01
N GLU A 110 -8.63 -14.97 -18.59
CA GLU A 110 -9.57 -13.89 -18.84
C GLU A 110 -10.59 -13.80 -17.70
N HIS A 111 -10.95 -12.58 -17.32
CA HIS A 111 -11.90 -12.29 -16.22
C HIS A 111 -12.84 -11.15 -16.61
N ASP A 112 -14.04 -11.15 -16.06
CA ASP A 112 -15.05 -10.12 -16.36
C ASP A 112 -14.87 -8.89 -15.47
N HIS A 113 -14.63 -9.07 -14.18
CA HIS A 113 -14.43 -7.99 -13.23
C HIS A 113 -13.04 -7.37 -13.33
N THR A 114 -12.92 -6.08 -13.16
CA THR A 114 -11.63 -5.43 -12.89
C THR A 114 -11.07 -5.93 -11.56
N ILE A 115 -9.78 -6.30 -11.53
CA ILE A 115 -9.07 -6.67 -10.32
C ILE A 115 -8.21 -5.48 -9.88
N ALA A 116 -8.29 -5.11 -8.61
CA ALA A 116 -7.45 -4.10 -7.99
C ALA A 116 -6.56 -4.73 -6.92
N VAL A 117 -5.25 -4.52 -7.02
CA VAL A 117 -4.29 -4.86 -5.95
C VAL A 117 -3.99 -3.58 -5.18
N VAL A 118 -4.18 -3.59 -3.86
CA VAL A 118 -3.98 -2.40 -3.03
C VAL A 118 -2.89 -2.60 -1.99
N ASP A 119 -2.04 -1.57 -1.82
CA ASP A 119 -1.14 -1.36 -0.69
C ASP A 119 -1.66 -0.15 0.11
N PHE A 120 -2.37 -0.43 1.20
CA PHE A 120 -2.95 0.61 2.05
C PHE A 120 -1.86 1.40 2.78
N MET A 121 -2.00 2.72 2.80
CA MET A 121 -1.12 3.62 3.54
C MET A 121 -1.46 3.62 5.02
N CYS A 122 -0.42 3.53 5.89
CA CYS A 122 -0.57 3.75 7.33
C CYS A 122 -1.64 2.82 7.96
N GLU A 123 -1.48 1.52 7.75
CA GLU A 123 -2.36 0.52 8.36
C GLU A 123 -2.04 0.36 9.84
N GLU A 124 -0.74 0.34 10.18
CA GLU A 124 -0.26 0.15 11.54
C GLU A 124 -0.46 1.38 12.43
N SER A 125 -0.85 1.16 13.66
CA SER A 125 -1.11 2.23 14.64
C SER A 125 0.16 2.88 15.21
N SER A 126 1.32 2.35 14.93
CA SER A 126 2.57 2.63 15.66
C SER A 126 3.06 4.08 15.55
N ARG A 127 2.77 4.79 14.45
CA ARG A 127 3.19 6.18 14.28
C ARG A 127 2.20 7.18 14.87
N PHE A 128 0.91 7.07 14.56
CA PHE A 128 -0.09 8.07 14.93
C PHE A 128 -1.10 7.60 15.97
N GLY A 129 -0.92 6.39 16.54
CA GLY A 129 -1.83 5.84 17.55
C GLY A 129 -3.21 5.41 17.02
N ALA A 130 -3.38 5.37 15.70
CA ALA A 130 -4.61 4.95 15.04
C ALA A 130 -4.28 4.05 13.86
N ALA A 131 -5.00 2.94 13.71
CA ALA A 131 -4.79 1.94 12.67
C ALA A 131 -5.73 2.13 11.48
N THR A 132 -5.38 1.47 10.37
CA THR A 132 -6.21 1.36 9.16
C THR A 132 -6.55 2.72 8.51
N LEU A 133 -5.62 3.70 8.63
CA LEU A 133 -5.90 5.07 8.20
C LEU A 133 -6.11 5.17 6.69
N GLY A 134 -5.35 4.44 5.88
CA GLY A 134 -5.50 4.43 4.42
C GLY A 134 -6.87 3.93 3.96
N SER A 135 -7.33 2.81 4.51
CA SER A 135 -8.66 2.29 4.17
C SER A 135 -9.80 3.15 4.73
N LYS A 136 -9.61 3.82 5.87
CA LYS A 136 -10.56 4.80 6.39
C LYS A 136 -10.66 6.03 5.50
N ALA A 137 -9.51 6.53 4.98
CA ALA A 137 -9.49 7.62 4.02
C ALA A 137 -10.27 7.26 2.75
N MET A 138 -10.01 6.09 2.18
CA MET A 138 -10.72 5.59 0.98
C MET A 138 -12.24 5.47 1.19
N ARG A 139 -12.70 5.27 2.42
CA ARG A 139 -14.13 5.21 2.78
C ARG A 139 -14.73 6.55 3.15
N GLY A 140 -13.96 7.65 3.13
CA GLY A 140 -14.41 8.96 3.56
C GLY A 140 -14.68 9.06 5.07
N GLU A 141 -14.00 8.26 5.89
CA GLU A 141 -14.19 8.22 7.36
C GLU A 141 -13.24 9.17 8.10
N LEU A 142 -12.33 9.84 7.40
CA LEU A 142 -11.39 10.80 7.98
C LEU A 142 -11.78 12.23 7.61
N THR A 143 -11.71 13.11 8.59
CA THR A 143 -11.89 14.54 8.41
C THR A 143 -10.56 15.28 8.43
N LEU A 144 -10.52 16.52 7.95
CA LEU A 144 -9.34 17.39 8.07
C LEU A 144 -8.93 17.57 9.54
N GLN A 145 -9.90 17.64 10.46
CA GLN A 145 -9.63 17.73 11.90
C GLN A 145 -8.94 16.47 12.43
N ASP A 146 -9.31 15.28 11.94
CA ASP A 146 -8.62 14.02 12.31
C ASP A 146 -7.18 14.04 11.86
N LEU A 147 -6.88 14.48 10.63
CA LEU A 147 -5.52 14.59 10.12
C LEU A 147 -4.66 15.54 10.96
N GLN A 148 -5.22 16.63 11.44
CA GLN A 148 -4.51 17.60 12.29
C GLN A 148 -4.31 17.12 13.73
N ARG A 149 -5.25 16.32 14.26
CA ARG A 149 -5.24 15.82 15.64
C ARG A 149 -4.32 14.63 15.85
N LEU A 150 -4.18 13.77 14.85
CA LEU A 150 -3.32 12.59 14.91
C LEU A 150 -1.86 13.02 14.76
N VAL A 151 -1.11 12.96 15.85
CA VAL A 151 0.27 13.49 15.96
C VAL A 151 1.20 12.38 16.41
N ASP A 152 2.36 12.26 15.79
CA ASP A 152 3.40 11.30 16.18
C ASP A 152 4.21 11.77 17.40
N LYS A 153 5.13 10.92 17.88
CA LYS A 153 5.99 11.22 19.06
C LYS A 153 6.93 12.40 18.85
N GLN A 154 7.17 12.82 17.61
CA GLN A 154 8.00 13.98 17.26
C GLN A 154 7.18 15.26 17.10
N GLY A 155 5.87 15.19 17.28
CA GLY A 155 4.97 16.34 17.11
C GLY A 155 4.56 16.59 15.66
N VAL A 156 4.82 15.65 14.73
CA VAL A 156 4.41 15.77 13.33
C VAL A 156 2.97 15.25 13.20
N SER A 157 2.07 16.09 12.70
CA SER A 157 0.70 15.68 12.44
C SER A 157 0.61 14.77 11.21
N LEU A 158 -0.45 13.97 11.13
CA LEU A 158 -0.74 13.18 9.92
C LEU A 158 -0.93 14.10 8.71
N TYR A 159 -1.52 15.27 8.90
CA TYR A 159 -1.63 16.32 7.89
C TYR A 159 -0.25 16.75 7.34
N ASP A 160 0.71 17.04 8.23
CA ASP A 160 2.06 17.45 7.83
C ASP A 160 2.84 16.29 7.20
N ALA A 161 2.63 15.06 7.67
CA ALA A 161 3.24 13.86 7.09
C ALA A 161 2.78 13.65 5.63
N LEU A 162 1.49 13.83 5.34
CA LEU A 162 0.93 13.80 3.98
C LEU A 162 1.56 14.89 3.11
N LYS A 163 1.59 16.14 3.58
CA LYS A 163 2.23 17.25 2.85
C LYS A 163 3.72 17.01 2.58
N GLY A 164 4.42 16.43 3.53
CA GLY A 164 5.83 16.07 3.39
C GLY A 164 6.10 15.05 2.28
N ARG A 165 5.06 14.35 1.81
CA ARG A 165 5.10 13.40 0.67
C ARG A 165 4.46 13.97 -0.60
N ASN A 166 4.20 15.27 -0.66
CA ASN A 166 3.54 15.96 -1.76
C ASN A 166 2.12 15.44 -2.04
N LEU A 167 1.47 14.88 -1.03
CA LEU A 167 0.06 14.52 -1.08
C LEU A 167 -0.82 15.72 -0.72
N ASN A 168 -2.12 15.66 -1.03
CA ASN A 168 -3.04 16.75 -0.79
C ASN A 168 -4.04 16.43 0.32
N PRO A 169 -3.69 16.65 1.62
CA PRO A 169 -4.59 16.37 2.73
C PRO A 169 -5.83 17.27 2.76
N ASP A 170 -5.82 18.42 2.08
CA ASP A 170 -6.97 19.33 2.03
C ASP A 170 -8.13 18.73 1.20
N ALA A 171 -7.85 17.73 0.38
CA ALA A 171 -8.86 17.02 -0.41
C ALA A 171 -9.44 15.78 0.29
N ILE A 172 -9.11 15.53 1.57
CA ILE A 172 -9.50 14.28 2.27
C ILE A 172 -11.02 14.03 2.28
N GLU A 173 -11.84 15.08 2.34
CA GLU A 173 -13.29 14.98 2.39
C GLU A 173 -13.92 14.73 0.99
N HIS A 174 -13.11 14.65 -0.05
CA HIS A 174 -13.53 14.48 -1.45
C HIS A 174 -12.85 13.26 -2.12
N MET A 175 -12.21 12.40 -1.34
CA MET A 175 -11.56 11.19 -1.82
C MET A 175 -12.50 9.99 -1.88
#